data_9707da6e94ea411c153b4d9a593f6bd1
#
_entry.id   9707da6e94ea411c153b4d9a593f6bd1
#
_cell.length_a   1.000
_cell.length_b   1.000
_cell.length_c   1.000
_cell.angle_alpha   90.00
_cell.angle_beta   90.00
_cell.angle_gamma   90.00
#
_symmetry.space_group_name_H-M   'P 1'
#
loop_
_entity.id
_entity.type
_entity.pdbx_description
1 polymer ?
#
loop_
_entity_poly.entity_id
_entity_poly.type
_entity_poly.pdbx_seq_one_letter_code
_entity_poly.pdbx_strand_id
1 'polypeptide(L)'
;AIRRQRQMCIRDSACIGLKDITTGDTLSDANKPIILEKMDFPEPVISVAVEPKSKKDQEKMSLALGKLAQEDPSFRVASDEESGQTIISGMGELHLDVLVDRMKREFSVEANIGKPQVAYRETIKETVEIEGKFVRQSGGKGQYGHVWLKLEPLGLDDEYEFVDKIVGGVIPKEYIPAVNKGIQEQMQNGVIAGYPLLALRATLYDGSFHDVDSNEMAFKIAGSMALKDGASKAKPALLEPIMKVVVVTPEEHMGDVVGDLNRRRGIILGMDDITSGKEVSSEVPLAEMFGYATDLRSQTQG
;
A
#
# COMPACT_ATOMS: atom_id res chain seq x y z
N ALA A 1 35.58 21.09 -23.16
CA ALA A 1 36.93 20.74 -23.62
C ALA A 1 37.49 19.63 -22.74
N ILE A 2 37.60 18.40 -23.29
CA ILE A 2 38.16 17.25 -22.58
C ILE A 2 39.69 17.40 -22.68
N ARG A 3 40.36 17.65 -21.58
CA ARG A 3 41.83 17.59 -21.51
C ARG A 3 42.26 16.13 -21.33
N ARG A 4 42.91 15.53 -22.32
CA ARG A 4 43.61 14.25 -22.20
C ARG A 4 44.86 14.40 -21.35
N GLN A 5 44.98 13.66 -20.28
CA GLN A 5 46.21 13.37 -19.61
C GLN A 5 46.50 11.87 -19.66
N ARG A 6 47.72 11.53 -20.00
CA ARG A 6 48.18 10.14 -20.09
C ARG A 6 48.74 9.71 -18.72
N GLN A 7 47.95 9.13 -17.89
CA GLN A 7 48.42 8.28 -16.79
C GLN A 7 47.24 7.49 -16.22
N MET A 8 47.47 6.26 -15.83
CA MET A 8 46.51 5.38 -15.18
C MET A 8 46.09 5.93 -13.78
N CYS A 9 45.39 7.02 -13.78
CA CYS A 9 44.79 7.58 -12.57
C CYS A 9 43.34 7.87 -12.88
N ILE A 10 42.50 7.58 -11.95
CA ILE A 10 41.11 8.04 -11.91
C ILE A 10 41.13 9.55 -12.14
N ARG A 11 40.33 10.03 -13.09
CA ARG A 11 40.27 11.46 -13.41
C ARG A 11 38.88 11.94 -13.34
N ASP A 12 38.75 12.99 -12.58
CA ASP A 12 37.52 13.75 -12.53
C ASP A 12 37.51 14.74 -13.69
N SER A 13 36.43 14.69 -14.48
CA SER A 13 36.17 15.63 -15.55
C SER A 13 34.76 16.19 -15.35
N ALA A 14 34.65 17.52 -15.27
CA ALA A 14 33.36 18.19 -15.26
C ALA A 14 32.85 18.36 -16.69
N CYS A 15 31.67 17.85 -16.97
CA CYS A 15 30.99 18.00 -18.25
C CYS A 15 29.70 18.82 -18.06
N ILE A 16 29.44 19.76 -18.95
CA ILE A 16 28.24 20.59 -18.93
C ILE A 16 27.42 20.31 -20.18
N GLY A 17 26.10 20.28 -20.03
CA GLY A 17 25.14 20.15 -21.13
C GLY A 17 24.89 18.73 -21.62
N LEU A 18 25.27 17.72 -20.82
CA LEU A 18 24.86 16.34 -21.04
C LEU A 18 23.39 16.18 -20.67
N LYS A 19 22.60 15.53 -21.54
CA LYS A 19 21.17 15.26 -21.32
C LYS A 19 20.98 13.77 -21.15
N ASP A 20 19.98 13.41 -20.37
CA ASP A 20 19.53 12.02 -20.18
C ASP A 20 20.64 11.05 -19.68
N ILE A 21 21.50 11.54 -18.77
CA ILE A 21 22.57 10.75 -18.15
C ILE A 21 22.28 10.58 -16.67
N THR A 22 22.47 9.34 -16.20
CA THR A 22 22.34 8.96 -14.80
C THR A 22 23.69 8.53 -14.22
N THR A 23 23.78 8.49 -12.90
CA THR A 23 24.96 7.98 -12.20
C THR A 23 25.16 6.51 -12.55
N GLY A 24 26.37 6.16 -13.00
CA GLY A 24 26.72 4.79 -13.46
C GLY A 24 26.72 4.62 -14.98
N ASP A 25 26.27 5.62 -15.74
CA ASP A 25 26.28 5.54 -17.19
C ASP A 25 27.71 5.67 -17.77
N THR A 26 27.98 4.89 -18.80
CA THR A 26 29.26 4.93 -19.51
C THR A 26 29.17 5.89 -20.70
N LEU A 27 30.07 6.87 -20.75
CA LEU A 27 30.24 7.75 -21.90
C LEU A 27 31.33 7.21 -22.81
N SER A 28 31.00 6.90 -24.06
CA SER A 28 31.93 6.37 -25.03
C SER A 28 31.88 7.10 -26.38
N ASP A 29 32.89 6.86 -27.23
CA ASP A 29 32.88 7.32 -28.61
C ASP A 29 31.83 6.53 -29.41
N ALA A 30 30.98 7.22 -30.16
CA ALA A 30 29.94 6.60 -30.97
C ALA A 30 30.48 5.56 -32.01
N ASN A 31 31.72 5.78 -32.48
CA ASN A 31 32.37 4.86 -33.44
C ASN A 31 33.12 3.68 -32.79
N LYS A 32 33.30 3.75 -31.47
CA LYS A 32 33.95 2.72 -30.67
C LYS A 32 33.22 2.55 -29.34
N PRO A 33 32.00 2.04 -29.38
CA PRO A 33 31.22 1.86 -28.16
C PRO A 33 31.88 0.85 -27.24
N ILE A 34 32.05 1.22 -25.99
CA ILE A 34 32.51 0.35 -24.93
C ILE A 34 31.64 0.61 -23.70
N ILE A 35 31.19 -0.44 -23.05
CA ILE A 35 30.44 -0.34 -21.79
C ILE A 35 31.42 -0.78 -20.70
N LEU A 36 31.66 0.09 -19.74
CA LEU A 36 32.41 -0.22 -18.52
C LEU A 36 31.56 -1.06 -17.57
N GLU A 37 32.19 -1.62 -16.56
CA GLU A 37 31.50 -2.37 -15.50
C GLU A 37 30.37 -1.53 -14.91
N LYS A 38 29.18 -2.14 -14.85
CA LYS A 38 27.99 -1.50 -14.30
C LYS A 38 28.06 -1.50 -12.77
N MET A 39 27.80 -0.38 -12.15
CA MET A 39 27.71 -0.30 -10.69
C MET A 39 26.40 -0.93 -10.22
N ASP A 40 26.51 -1.91 -9.32
CA ASP A 40 25.35 -2.47 -8.63
C ASP A 40 25.11 -1.65 -7.35
N PHE A 41 23.95 -1.02 -7.29
CA PHE A 41 23.52 -0.26 -6.10
C PHE A 41 22.68 -1.17 -5.21
N PRO A 42 22.95 -1.20 -3.91
CA PRO A 42 22.16 -1.99 -2.98
C PRO A 42 20.72 -1.44 -2.89
N GLU A 43 19.79 -2.36 -2.64
CA GLU A 43 18.39 -2.00 -2.43
C GLU A 43 18.24 -1.09 -1.19
N PRO A 44 17.40 -0.06 -1.25
CA PRO A 44 17.15 0.81 -0.11
C PRO A 44 16.47 0.02 1.02
N VAL A 45 16.88 0.32 2.25
CA VAL A 45 16.44 -0.42 3.45
C VAL A 45 15.48 0.36 4.36
N ILE A 46 15.33 1.66 4.13
CA ILE A 46 14.44 2.52 4.92
C ILE A 46 13.51 3.27 3.98
N SER A 47 12.25 3.37 4.38
CA SER A 47 11.23 4.12 3.67
C SER A 47 10.52 5.08 4.61
N VAL A 48 10.25 6.30 4.12
CA VAL A 48 9.45 7.31 4.81
C VAL A 48 8.44 7.92 3.86
N ALA A 49 7.31 8.34 4.40
CA ALA A 49 6.32 9.09 3.65
C ALA A 49 6.67 10.58 3.64
N VAL A 50 6.50 11.22 2.49
CA VAL A 50 6.72 12.65 2.31
C VAL A 50 5.44 13.29 1.81
N GLU A 51 4.93 14.26 2.56
CA GLU A 51 3.71 14.98 2.23
C GLU A 51 4.00 16.47 2.03
N PRO A 52 3.61 17.06 0.90
CA PRO A 52 3.79 18.49 0.68
C PRO A 52 2.88 19.29 1.62
N LYS A 53 3.37 20.40 2.17
CA LYS A 53 2.57 21.27 3.04
C LYS A 53 1.49 22.05 2.28
N SER A 54 1.65 22.23 0.97
CA SER A 54 0.68 22.93 0.12
C SER A 54 0.56 22.29 -1.26
N LYS A 55 -0.56 22.55 -1.98
CA LYS A 55 -0.73 22.11 -3.38
C LYS A 55 0.36 22.63 -4.33
N LYS A 56 0.88 23.84 -4.05
CA LYS A 56 1.96 24.43 -4.84
C LYS A 56 3.29 23.68 -4.62
N ASP A 57 3.50 23.14 -3.42
CA ASP A 57 4.68 22.36 -3.10
C ASP A 57 4.63 20.97 -3.70
N GLN A 58 3.44 20.43 -4.00
CA GLN A 58 3.27 19.11 -4.61
C GLN A 58 3.95 18.99 -5.98
N GLU A 59 3.72 19.95 -6.87
CA GLU A 59 4.35 19.96 -8.20
C GLU A 59 5.88 20.12 -8.10
N LYS A 60 6.32 21.04 -7.24
CA LYS A 60 7.75 21.24 -7.00
C LYS A 60 8.40 20.00 -6.36
N MET A 61 7.71 19.34 -5.44
CA MET A 61 8.18 18.12 -4.80
C MET A 61 8.39 17.00 -5.81
N SER A 62 7.44 16.76 -6.72
CA SER A 62 7.58 15.74 -7.76
C SER A 62 8.79 16.01 -8.67
N LEU A 63 9.00 17.27 -9.05
CA LEU A 63 10.17 17.66 -9.86
C LEU A 63 11.49 17.49 -9.08
N ALA A 64 11.52 17.89 -7.80
CA ALA A 64 12.69 17.77 -6.95
C ALA A 64 13.07 16.31 -6.72
N LEU A 65 12.08 15.47 -6.36
CA LEU A 65 12.29 14.04 -6.14
C LEU A 65 12.77 13.33 -7.40
N GLY A 66 12.20 13.66 -8.57
CA GLY A 66 12.64 13.11 -9.85
C GLY A 66 14.11 13.45 -10.16
N LYS A 67 14.56 14.68 -9.88
CA LYS A 67 15.97 15.08 -10.07
C LYS A 67 16.90 14.39 -9.09
N LEU A 68 16.52 14.33 -7.81
CA LEU A 68 17.32 13.64 -6.79
C LEU A 68 17.46 12.15 -7.09
N ALA A 69 16.41 11.49 -7.59
CA ALA A 69 16.46 10.08 -8.00
C ALA A 69 17.34 9.84 -9.25
N GLN A 70 17.48 10.83 -10.13
CA GLN A 70 18.43 10.74 -11.26
C GLN A 70 19.89 10.88 -10.80
N GLU A 71 20.15 11.67 -9.75
CA GLU A 71 21.50 11.86 -9.21
C GLU A 71 21.94 10.68 -8.35
N ASP A 72 21.02 10.07 -7.62
CA ASP A 72 21.30 9.00 -6.67
C ASP A 72 20.49 7.72 -6.97
N PRO A 73 21.10 6.70 -7.56
CA PRO A 73 20.44 5.44 -7.87
C PRO A 73 20.03 4.60 -6.66
N SER A 74 20.57 4.88 -5.46
CA SER A 74 20.18 4.24 -4.21
C SER A 74 18.94 4.89 -3.57
N PHE A 75 18.48 6.00 -4.13
CA PHE A 75 17.27 6.70 -3.74
C PHE A 75 16.11 6.33 -4.66
N ARG A 76 15.01 5.85 -4.09
CA ARG A 76 13.80 5.49 -4.84
C ARG A 76 12.61 6.31 -4.39
N VAL A 77 11.75 6.62 -5.35
CA VAL A 77 10.50 7.34 -5.13
C VAL A 77 9.37 6.49 -5.69
N ALA A 78 8.36 6.23 -4.89
CA ALA A 78 7.15 5.52 -5.28
C ALA A 78 5.92 6.26 -4.77
N SER A 79 4.81 6.16 -5.50
CA SER A 79 3.51 6.56 -4.99
C SER A 79 2.79 5.30 -4.53
N ASP A 80 2.34 5.31 -3.29
CA ASP A 80 1.50 4.24 -2.77
C ASP A 80 0.06 4.47 -3.26
N GLU A 81 -0.46 3.56 -4.05
CA GLU A 81 -1.78 3.67 -4.65
C GLU A 81 -2.90 3.58 -3.61
N GLU A 82 -2.64 2.89 -2.49
CA GLU A 82 -3.64 2.66 -1.46
C GLU A 82 -3.80 3.84 -0.50
N SER A 83 -2.68 4.41 -0.03
CA SER A 83 -2.68 5.57 0.87
C SER A 83 -2.62 6.91 0.13
N GLY A 84 -2.26 6.89 -1.16
CA GLY A 84 -2.01 8.10 -1.95
C GLY A 84 -0.75 8.86 -1.52
N GLN A 85 0.07 8.30 -0.63
CA GLN A 85 1.28 8.94 -0.14
C GLN A 85 2.44 8.79 -1.13
N THR A 86 3.32 9.78 -1.16
CA THR A 86 4.62 9.67 -1.81
C THR A 86 5.62 9.06 -0.82
N ILE A 87 6.14 7.89 -1.15
CA ILE A 87 7.12 7.14 -0.35
C ILE A 87 8.49 7.35 -0.95
N ILE A 88 9.45 7.77 -0.13
CA ILE A 88 10.86 7.84 -0.49
C ILE A 88 11.63 6.77 0.27
N SER A 89 12.52 6.07 -0.43
CA SER A 89 13.32 5.00 0.14
C SER A 89 14.81 5.25 -0.06
N GLY A 90 15.60 4.94 0.93
CA GLY A 90 17.05 5.19 0.93
C GLY A 90 17.84 4.23 1.81
N MET A 91 19.15 4.41 1.86
CA MET A 91 20.09 3.52 2.54
C MET A 91 20.13 3.68 4.06
N GLY A 92 19.52 4.75 4.59
CA GLY A 92 19.51 5.03 6.03
C GLY A 92 18.84 6.36 6.34
N GLU A 93 18.57 6.60 7.63
CA GLU A 93 17.90 7.83 8.10
C GLU A 93 18.67 9.07 7.66
N LEU A 94 19.98 9.11 7.92
CA LEU A 94 20.82 10.24 7.54
C LEU A 94 20.79 10.50 6.02
N HIS A 95 20.74 9.44 5.22
CA HIS A 95 20.64 9.58 3.76
C HIS A 95 19.34 10.29 3.38
N LEU A 96 18.22 9.85 3.92
CA LEU A 96 16.92 10.47 3.66
C LEU A 96 16.83 11.90 4.20
N ASP A 97 17.40 12.17 5.39
CA ASP A 97 17.45 13.50 5.98
C ASP A 97 18.22 14.49 5.09
N VAL A 98 19.37 14.07 4.54
CA VAL A 98 20.16 14.89 3.61
C VAL A 98 19.36 15.20 2.34
N LEU A 99 18.67 14.22 1.78
CA LEU A 99 17.87 14.41 0.56
C LEU A 99 16.68 15.35 0.81
N VAL A 100 16.05 15.24 1.96
CA VAL A 100 14.95 16.15 2.35
C VAL A 100 15.46 17.56 2.60
N ASP A 101 16.61 17.71 3.25
CA ASP A 101 17.24 19.02 3.43
C ASP A 101 17.63 19.66 2.09
N ARG A 102 18.14 18.87 1.14
CA ARG A 102 18.38 19.30 -0.24
C ARG A 102 17.09 19.73 -0.95
N MET A 103 15.99 18.97 -0.82
CA MET A 103 14.67 19.36 -1.33
C MET A 103 14.27 20.75 -0.84
N LYS A 104 14.47 21.03 0.44
CA LYS A 104 14.15 22.33 1.04
C LYS A 104 15.06 23.44 0.55
N ARG A 105 16.38 23.22 0.52
CA ARG A 105 17.38 24.26 0.19
C ARG A 105 17.46 24.55 -1.31
N GLU A 106 17.52 23.51 -2.14
CA GLU A 106 17.76 23.65 -3.59
C GLU A 106 16.46 23.90 -4.37
N PHE A 107 15.35 23.29 -3.94
CA PHE A 107 14.07 23.36 -4.66
C PHE A 107 13.01 24.20 -3.96
N SER A 108 13.28 24.71 -2.76
CA SER A 108 12.34 25.49 -1.95
C SER A 108 10.99 24.76 -1.76
N VAL A 109 11.06 23.45 -1.43
CA VAL A 109 9.92 22.59 -1.14
C VAL A 109 9.82 22.39 0.35
N GLU A 110 8.65 22.69 0.92
CA GLU A 110 8.34 22.33 2.30
C GLU A 110 7.48 21.08 2.35
N ALA A 111 7.97 20.05 3.04
CA ALA A 111 7.28 18.77 3.22
C ALA A 111 7.29 18.32 4.68
N ASN A 112 6.27 17.56 5.06
CA ASN A 112 6.24 16.81 6.30
C ASN A 112 6.77 15.40 6.00
N ILE A 113 7.56 14.87 6.94
CA ILE A 113 8.13 13.53 6.86
C ILE A 113 7.52 12.71 7.98
N GLY A 114 7.10 11.51 7.67
CA GLY A 114 6.50 10.61 8.63
C GLY A 114 6.70 9.14 8.27
N LYS A 115 6.23 8.26 9.14
CA LYS A 115 6.15 6.84 8.82
C LYS A 115 5.08 6.65 7.74
N PRO A 116 5.29 5.76 6.76
CA PRO A 116 4.26 5.40 5.80
C PRO A 116 2.99 4.92 6.51
N GLN A 117 1.84 5.22 5.94
CA GLN A 117 0.59 4.68 6.44
C GLN A 117 0.50 3.20 6.11
N VAL A 118 0.01 2.43 7.06
CA VAL A 118 -0.24 1.01 6.86
C VAL A 118 -1.62 0.84 6.21
N ALA A 119 -1.69 0.13 5.11
CA ALA A 119 -2.93 -0.17 4.42
C ALA A 119 -3.69 -1.29 5.16
N TYR A 120 -4.45 -0.91 6.16
CA TYR A 120 -5.34 -1.84 6.84
C TYR A 120 -6.53 -2.21 5.96
N ARG A 121 -7.11 -3.38 6.21
CA ARG A 121 -8.34 -3.88 5.59
C ARG A 121 -9.28 -4.40 6.68
N GLU A 122 -10.53 -4.58 6.31
CA GLU A 122 -11.52 -5.19 7.19
C GLU A 122 -12.03 -6.49 6.58
N THR A 123 -12.50 -7.43 7.40
CA THR A 123 -13.18 -8.65 6.97
C THR A 123 -14.22 -9.05 8.01
N ILE A 124 -15.06 -10.02 7.67
CA ILE A 124 -16.02 -10.63 8.59
C ILE A 124 -15.56 -12.04 8.94
N LYS A 125 -15.93 -12.53 10.14
CA LYS A 125 -15.55 -13.86 10.62
C LYS A 125 -16.71 -14.85 10.67
N GLU A 126 -17.93 -14.38 10.65
CA GLU A 126 -19.13 -15.21 10.80
C GLU A 126 -20.12 -14.90 9.66
N THR A 127 -20.86 -15.93 9.30
CA THR A 127 -21.98 -15.79 8.37
C THR A 127 -23.16 -15.12 9.08
N VAL A 128 -23.80 -14.18 8.39
CA VAL A 128 -25.00 -13.48 8.88
C VAL A 128 -26.03 -13.33 7.78
N GLU A 129 -27.32 -13.43 8.16
CA GLU A 129 -28.44 -13.05 7.34
C GLU A 129 -29.01 -11.75 7.85
N ILE A 130 -29.25 -10.80 6.95
CA ILE A 130 -29.59 -9.43 7.29
C ILE A 130 -30.60 -8.84 6.33
N GLU A 131 -31.59 -8.15 6.89
CA GLU A 131 -32.55 -7.31 6.16
C GLU A 131 -31.97 -5.92 5.94
N GLY A 132 -32.05 -5.42 4.70
CA GLY A 132 -31.80 -4.02 4.38
C GLY A 132 -33.06 -3.39 3.82
N LYS A 133 -33.61 -2.44 4.55
CA LYS A 133 -34.85 -1.77 4.14
C LYS A 133 -34.68 -0.26 4.13
N PHE A 134 -34.88 0.32 2.96
CA PHE A 134 -34.87 1.77 2.78
C PHE A 134 -36.24 2.25 2.37
N VAL A 135 -36.84 3.06 3.21
CA VAL A 135 -38.15 3.69 2.97
C VAL A 135 -38.03 5.19 3.25
N ARG A 136 -38.35 5.99 2.26
CA ARG A 136 -38.39 7.44 2.39
C ARG A 136 -39.66 7.98 1.71
N GLN A 137 -40.50 8.67 2.44
CA GLN A 137 -41.63 9.40 1.92
C GLN A 137 -41.46 10.89 2.20
N SER A 138 -41.42 11.70 1.15
CA SER A 138 -41.32 13.15 1.26
C SER A 138 -42.25 13.79 0.23
N GLY A 139 -43.51 13.99 0.58
CA GLY A 139 -44.47 14.83 -0.15
C GLY A 139 -44.56 14.61 -1.67
N GLY A 140 -44.79 13.38 -2.14
CA GLY A 140 -44.84 13.02 -3.54
C GLY A 140 -44.48 11.54 -3.79
N LYS A 141 -43.75 11.21 -4.87
CA LYS A 141 -43.27 9.85 -5.15
C LYS A 141 -42.29 9.42 -4.07
N GLY A 142 -42.57 8.31 -3.38
CA GLY A 142 -41.72 7.75 -2.33
C GLY A 142 -40.47 7.06 -2.90
N GLN A 143 -39.65 6.55 -2.00
CA GLN A 143 -38.53 5.66 -2.33
C GLN A 143 -38.62 4.41 -1.49
N TYR A 144 -38.59 3.23 -2.12
CA TYR A 144 -38.71 1.94 -1.47
C TYR A 144 -37.69 0.97 -2.03
N GLY A 145 -36.85 0.40 -1.17
CA GLY A 145 -35.93 -0.69 -1.49
C GLY A 145 -35.84 -1.65 -0.31
N HIS A 146 -36.01 -2.94 -0.55
CA HIS A 146 -35.99 -3.95 0.48
C HIS A 146 -35.29 -5.20 -0.02
N VAL A 147 -34.26 -5.64 0.69
CA VAL A 147 -33.39 -6.77 0.33
C VAL A 147 -33.08 -7.63 1.54
N TRP A 148 -32.93 -8.92 1.33
CA TRP A 148 -32.34 -9.85 2.28
C TRP A 148 -31.03 -10.35 1.74
N LEU A 149 -29.96 -10.14 2.49
CA LEU A 149 -28.61 -10.57 2.15
C LEU A 149 -28.13 -11.64 3.14
N LYS A 150 -27.46 -12.65 2.61
CA LYS A 150 -26.59 -13.54 3.38
C LYS A 150 -25.15 -13.12 3.10
N LEU A 151 -24.43 -12.75 4.13
CA LEU A 151 -23.02 -12.39 4.08
C LEU A 151 -22.20 -13.54 4.63
N GLU A 152 -21.20 -14.01 3.87
CA GLU A 152 -20.35 -15.12 4.22
C GLU A 152 -18.88 -14.72 4.09
N PRO A 153 -18.01 -15.04 5.07
CA PRO A 153 -16.57 -14.84 4.92
C PRO A 153 -16.01 -15.77 3.86
N LEU A 154 -15.06 -15.29 3.06
CA LEU A 154 -14.26 -16.07 2.12
C LEU A 154 -12.81 -16.21 2.62
N GLY A 155 -11.98 -16.96 1.92
CA GLY A 155 -10.54 -16.97 2.15
C GLY A 155 -9.95 -15.57 1.90
N LEU A 156 -8.87 -15.20 2.62
CA LEU A 156 -8.30 -13.85 2.51
C LEU A 156 -7.75 -13.53 1.12
N ASP A 157 -7.44 -14.56 0.32
CA ASP A 157 -6.96 -14.44 -1.05
C ASP A 157 -8.10 -14.43 -2.07
N ASP A 158 -9.34 -14.63 -1.63
CA ASP A 158 -10.51 -14.64 -2.51
C ASP A 158 -11.05 -13.22 -2.72
N GLU A 159 -11.50 -12.96 -3.94
CA GLU A 159 -12.14 -11.70 -4.28
C GLU A 159 -13.59 -11.65 -3.79
N TYR A 160 -14.18 -10.45 -3.81
CA TYR A 160 -15.59 -10.24 -3.54
C TYR A 160 -16.47 -11.00 -4.54
N GLU A 161 -17.44 -11.76 -4.04
CA GLU A 161 -18.41 -12.50 -4.85
C GLU A 161 -19.84 -12.05 -4.56
N PHE A 162 -20.58 -11.69 -5.61
CA PHE A 162 -22.01 -11.42 -5.52
C PHE A 162 -22.81 -12.56 -6.14
N VAL A 163 -23.73 -13.14 -5.39
CA VAL A 163 -24.59 -14.24 -5.83
C VAL A 163 -26.05 -13.82 -5.84
N ASP A 164 -26.68 -13.90 -7.00
CA ASP A 164 -28.12 -13.71 -7.14
C ASP A 164 -28.86 -15.04 -6.99
N LYS A 165 -29.72 -15.14 -5.98
CA LYS A 165 -30.63 -16.27 -5.71
C LYS A 165 -32.09 -15.84 -5.66
N ILE A 166 -32.45 -14.72 -6.27
CA ILE A 166 -33.82 -14.27 -6.30
C ILE A 166 -34.69 -15.24 -7.11
N VAL A 167 -35.80 -15.67 -6.52
CA VAL A 167 -36.80 -16.54 -7.11
C VAL A 167 -38.15 -15.84 -7.14
N GLY A 168 -38.96 -16.08 -8.17
CA GLY A 168 -40.33 -15.58 -8.25
C GLY A 168 -40.46 -14.09 -8.55
N GLY A 169 -39.37 -13.37 -8.86
CA GLY A 169 -39.43 -11.97 -9.25
C GLY A 169 -39.77 -11.02 -8.10
N VAL A 170 -39.50 -11.41 -6.86
CA VAL A 170 -39.70 -10.57 -5.65
C VAL A 170 -38.88 -9.28 -5.69
N ILE A 171 -37.79 -9.26 -6.45
CA ILE A 171 -37.07 -8.08 -6.86
C ILE A 171 -36.96 -8.09 -8.40
N PRO A 172 -37.37 -7.01 -9.10
CA PRO A 172 -37.15 -6.89 -10.54
C PRO A 172 -35.67 -6.99 -10.90
N LYS A 173 -35.37 -7.73 -11.98
CA LYS A 173 -33.98 -7.99 -12.43
C LYS A 173 -33.16 -6.69 -12.65
N GLU A 174 -33.83 -5.63 -13.05
CA GLU A 174 -33.20 -4.31 -13.28
C GLU A 174 -32.61 -3.68 -12.01
N TYR A 175 -33.11 -4.03 -10.81
CA TYR A 175 -32.63 -3.47 -9.55
C TYR A 175 -31.51 -4.29 -8.90
N ILE A 176 -31.29 -5.55 -9.31
CA ILE A 176 -30.24 -6.42 -8.77
C ILE A 176 -28.84 -5.84 -8.96
N PRO A 177 -28.46 -5.29 -10.13
CA PRO A 177 -27.17 -4.63 -10.28
C PRO A 177 -26.98 -3.41 -9.36
N ALA A 178 -28.07 -2.69 -9.08
CA ALA A 178 -28.02 -1.55 -8.17
C ALA A 178 -27.74 -1.98 -6.72
N VAL A 179 -28.31 -3.11 -6.26
CA VAL A 179 -27.98 -3.71 -4.95
C VAL A 179 -26.48 -4.03 -4.87
N ASN A 180 -25.96 -4.74 -5.88
CA ASN A 180 -24.54 -5.09 -5.93
C ASN A 180 -23.64 -3.84 -5.90
N LYS A 181 -23.98 -2.82 -6.68
CA LYS A 181 -23.25 -1.54 -6.68
C LYS A 181 -23.27 -0.86 -5.30
N GLY A 182 -24.40 -0.90 -4.60
CA GLY A 182 -24.53 -0.37 -3.24
C GLY A 182 -23.66 -1.11 -2.24
N ILE A 183 -23.56 -2.43 -2.36
CA ILE A 183 -22.68 -3.26 -1.55
C ILE A 183 -21.22 -2.90 -1.82
N GLN A 184 -20.78 -2.87 -3.07
CA GLN A 184 -19.39 -2.56 -3.45
C GLN A 184 -18.95 -1.16 -2.98
N GLU A 185 -19.79 -0.16 -3.11
CA GLU A 185 -19.48 1.19 -2.61
C GLU A 185 -19.38 1.23 -1.09
N GLN A 186 -20.22 0.48 -0.35
CA GLN A 186 -20.14 0.40 1.09
C GLN A 186 -18.91 -0.38 1.56
N MET A 187 -18.47 -1.40 0.82
CA MET A 187 -17.23 -2.14 1.12
C MET A 187 -16.02 -1.22 1.20
N GLN A 188 -15.96 -0.16 0.39
CA GLN A 188 -14.85 0.81 0.43
C GLN A 188 -14.81 1.64 1.72
N ASN A 189 -15.91 1.73 2.43
CA ASN A 189 -16.03 2.55 3.65
C ASN A 189 -15.86 1.74 4.94
N GLY A 190 -15.76 0.41 4.86
CA GLY A 190 -15.65 -0.46 6.03
C GLY A 190 -16.78 -0.33 7.04
N VAL A 191 -16.60 -0.95 8.21
CA VAL A 191 -17.60 -0.93 9.31
C VAL A 191 -16.98 -0.76 10.70
N ILE A 192 -15.64 -0.94 10.86
CA ILE A 192 -14.93 -0.79 12.13
C ILE A 192 -14.19 0.55 12.17
N ALA A 193 -13.26 0.74 11.25
CA ALA A 193 -12.31 1.85 11.24
C ALA A 193 -12.28 2.62 9.91
N GLY A 194 -13.15 2.26 8.97
CA GLY A 194 -13.27 2.92 7.68
C GLY A 194 -12.32 2.37 6.61
N TYR A 195 -11.74 1.18 6.83
CA TYR A 195 -10.91 0.52 5.83
C TYR A 195 -11.74 -0.40 4.93
N PRO A 196 -11.33 -0.61 3.67
CA PRO A 196 -12.08 -1.46 2.76
C PRO A 196 -12.30 -2.88 3.29
N LEU A 197 -13.53 -3.40 3.11
CA LEU A 197 -13.89 -4.79 3.41
C LEU A 197 -13.39 -5.70 2.28
N LEU A 198 -12.78 -6.83 2.63
CA LEU A 198 -12.30 -7.86 1.71
C LEU A 198 -12.90 -9.23 2.03
N ALA A 199 -12.70 -10.18 1.10
CA ALA A 199 -12.96 -11.59 1.28
C ALA A 199 -14.40 -11.88 1.73
N LEU A 200 -15.37 -11.38 0.97
CA LEU A 200 -16.79 -11.43 1.30
C LEU A 200 -17.63 -11.97 0.14
N ARG A 201 -18.50 -12.93 0.43
CA ARG A 201 -19.60 -13.30 -0.46
C ARG A 201 -20.90 -12.68 0.03
N ALA A 202 -21.59 -11.97 -0.87
CA ALA A 202 -22.92 -11.43 -0.62
C ALA A 202 -23.94 -12.16 -1.50
N THR A 203 -24.83 -12.93 -0.89
CA THR A 203 -25.92 -13.62 -1.57
C THR A 203 -27.22 -12.85 -1.36
N LEU A 204 -27.78 -12.34 -2.44
CA LEU A 204 -29.13 -11.74 -2.46
C LEU A 204 -30.15 -12.86 -2.71
N TYR A 205 -31.00 -13.15 -1.71
CA TYR A 205 -31.91 -14.32 -1.80
C TYR A 205 -33.38 -13.98 -1.65
N ASP A 206 -33.73 -12.81 -1.07
CA ASP A 206 -35.10 -12.37 -0.91
C ASP A 206 -35.20 -10.84 -0.86
N GLY A 207 -36.43 -10.33 -0.91
CA GLY A 207 -36.73 -8.91 -0.81
C GLY A 207 -38.15 -8.59 -1.23
N SER A 208 -38.44 -7.32 -1.39
CA SER A 208 -39.71 -6.87 -1.94
C SER A 208 -39.57 -5.53 -2.65
N PHE A 209 -40.47 -5.25 -3.56
CA PHE A 209 -40.53 -3.97 -4.25
C PHE A 209 -41.93 -3.37 -4.20
N HIS A 210 -42.04 -2.11 -4.53
CA HIS A 210 -43.28 -1.37 -4.63
C HIS A 210 -43.37 -0.76 -6.03
N ASP A 211 -44.47 -1.03 -6.77
CA ASP A 211 -44.60 -0.67 -8.18
C ASP A 211 -44.38 0.81 -8.49
N VAL A 212 -44.70 1.70 -7.57
CA VAL A 212 -44.63 3.17 -7.75
C VAL A 212 -43.34 3.77 -7.12
N ASP A 213 -42.94 3.26 -5.96
CA ASP A 213 -41.90 3.90 -5.13
C ASP A 213 -40.54 3.24 -5.24
N SER A 214 -40.46 2.05 -5.87
CA SER A 214 -39.16 1.38 -6.08
C SER A 214 -38.40 1.99 -7.25
N ASN A 215 -37.10 2.12 -7.06
CA ASN A 215 -36.14 2.58 -8.07
C ASN A 215 -34.73 2.09 -7.75
N GLU A 216 -33.83 2.18 -8.73
CA GLU A 216 -32.44 1.74 -8.59
C GLU A 216 -31.73 2.37 -7.39
N MET A 217 -31.94 3.67 -7.14
CA MET A 217 -31.28 4.36 -6.02
C MET A 217 -31.74 3.81 -4.66
N ALA A 218 -33.03 3.49 -4.51
CA ALA A 218 -33.56 2.92 -3.27
C ALA A 218 -32.97 1.53 -2.99
N PHE A 219 -32.86 0.68 -4.02
CA PHE A 219 -32.22 -0.64 -3.90
C PHE A 219 -30.71 -0.56 -3.67
N LYS A 220 -30.02 0.40 -4.28
CA LYS A 220 -28.62 0.69 -4.01
C LYS A 220 -28.41 1.05 -2.54
N ILE A 221 -29.23 1.94 -1.99
CA ILE A 221 -29.15 2.33 -0.57
C ILE A 221 -29.51 1.14 0.33
N ALA A 222 -30.54 0.36 0.00
CA ALA A 222 -30.93 -0.82 0.77
C ALA A 222 -29.80 -1.85 0.84
N GLY A 223 -29.10 -2.12 -0.29
CA GLY A 223 -27.92 -2.98 -0.34
C GLY A 223 -26.77 -2.46 0.51
N SER A 224 -26.47 -1.17 0.44
CA SER A 224 -25.46 -0.51 1.25
C SER A 224 -25.76 -0.62 2.75
N MET A 225 -27.02 -0.36 3.16
CA MET A 225 -27.46 -0.49 4.56
C MET A 225 -27.35 -1.93 5.05
N ALA A 226 -27.82 -2.88 4.25
CA ALA A 226 -27.74 -4.31 4.59
C ALA A 226 -26.29 -4.77 4.80
N LEU A 227 -25.36 -4.37 3.92
CA LEU A 227 -23.95 -4.69 4.11
C LEU A 227 -23.41 -4.08 5.40
N LYS A 228 -23.64 -2.80 5.64
CA LYS A 228 -23.13 -2.10 6.82
C LYS A 228 -23.61 -2.75 8.11
N ASP A 229 -24.91 -3.01 8.23
CA ASP A 229 -25.50 -3.59 9.41
C ASP A 229 -25.13 -5.07 9.58
N GLY A 230 -25.09 -5.82 8.48
CA GLY A 230 -24.70 -7.24 8.46
C GLY A 230 -23.24 -7.45 8.81
N ALA A 231 -22.34 -6.71 8.18
CA ALA A 231 -20.91 -6.82 8.45
C ALA A 231 -20.60 -6.44 9.92
N SER A 232 -21.27 -5.43 10.47
CA SER A 232 -21.10 -5.06 11.89
C SER A 232 -21.51 -6.17 12.86
N LYS A 233 -22.47 -7.03 12.47
CA LYS A 233 -22.94 -8.17 13.27
C LYS A 233 -22.15 -9.47 13.04
N ALA A 234 -21.44 -9.55 11.92
CA ALA A 234 -20.71 -10.74 11.47
C ALA A 234 -19.31 -10.89 12.11
N LYS A 235 -19.10 -10.36 13.31
CA LYS A 235 -17.80 -10.30 14.01
C LYS A 235 -16.70 -9.73 13.11
N PRO A 236 -16.78 -8.49 12.72
CA PRO A 236 -15.78 -7.89 11.84
C PRO A 236 -14.41 -7.84 12.51
N ALA A 237 -13.34 -7.97 11.71
CA ALA A 237 -11.96 -7.93 12.15
C ALA A 237 -11.14 -7.01 11.27
N LEU A 238 -10.15 -6.36 11.87
CA LEU A 238 -9.14 -5.60 11.17
C LEU A 238 -8.02 -6.54 10.68
N LEU A 239 -7.61 -6.37 9.44
CA LEU A 239 -6.48 -7.05 8.82
C LEU A 239 -5.32 -6.08 8.70
N GLU A 240 -4.12 -6.55 9.00
CA GLU A 240 -2.87 -5.82 8.82
C GLU A 240 -1.96 -6.55 7.81
N PRO A 241 -1.17 -5.83 6.99
CA PRO A 241 -0.22 -6.47 6.10
C PRO A 241 0.92 -7.10 6.88
N ILE A 242 1.23 -8.34 6.54
CA ILE A 242 2.35 -9.09 7.13
C ILE A 242 3.49 -9.15 6.13
N MET A 243 4.69 -8.79 6.59
CA MET A 243 5.91 -8.82 5.79
C MET A 243 6.67 -10.13 6.02
N LYS A 244 7.12 -10.74 4.93
CA LYS A 244 8.14 -11.79 5.01
C LYS A 244 9.50 -11.12 5.20
N VAL A 245 10.13 -11.38 6.33
CA VAL A 245 11.41 -10.79 6.73
C VAL A 245 12.46 -11.88 6.78
N VAL A 246 13.57 -11.66 6.08
CA VAL A 246 14.74 -12.53 6.11
C VAL A 246 15.92 -11.72 6.62
N VAL A 247 16.52 -12.15 7.72
CA VAL A 247 17.67 -11.48 8.34
C VAL A 247 18.86 -12.42 8.30
N VAL A 248 19.95 -11.93 7.72
CA VAL A 248 21.26 -12.61 7.73
C VAL A 248 22.14 -11.97 8.76
N THR A 249 22.66 -12.76 9.71
CA THR A 249 23.45 -12.26 10.86
C THR A 249 24.53 -13.26 11.24
N PRO A 250 25.67 -12.80 11.81
CA PRO A 250 26.59 -13.69 12.51
C PRO A 250 25.90 -14.48 13.64
N GLU A 251 26.39 -15.65 13.95
CA GLU A 251 25.80 -16.55 14.97
C GLU A 251 25.71 -15.88 16.35
N GLU A 252 26.68 -15.03 16.70
CA GLU A 252 26.75 -14.30 17.98
C GLU A 252 25.57 -13.35 18.22
N HIS A 253 24.97 -12.80 17.13
CA HIS A 253 23.84 -11.86 17.20
C HIS A 253 22.48 -12.53 16.92
N MET A 254 22.44 -13.81 16.60
CA MET A 254 21.20 -14.52 16.25
C MET A 254 20.15 -14.43 17.37
N GLY A 255 20.57 -14.57 18.63
CA GLY A 255 19.68 -14.47 19.79
C GLY A 255 19.00 -13.11 19.90
N ASP A 256 19.75 -12.04 19.69
CA ASP A 256 19.25 -10.66 19.75
C ASP A 256 18.28 -10.38 18.61
N VAL A 257 18.59 -10.85 17.39
CA VAL A 257 17.72 -10.73 16.21
C VAL A 257 16.39 -11.43 16.44
N VAL A 258 16.41 -12.70 16.89
CA VAL A 258 15.20 -13.47 17.19
C VAL A 258 14.38 -12.81 18.31
N GLY A 259 15.06 -12.32 19.34
CA GLY A 259 14.42 -11.59 20.44
C GLY A 259 13.72 -10.32 19.97
N ASP A 260 14.35 -9.54 19.08
CA ASP A 260 13.77 -8.32 18.54
C ASP A 260 12.59 -8.60 17.58
N LEU A 261 12.70 -9.59 16.69
CA LEU A 261 11.60 -10.01 15.81
C LEU A 261 10.38 -10.48 16.62
N ASN A 262 10.58 -11.25 17.68
CA ASN A 262 9.49 -11.67 18.58
C ASN A 262 8.85 -10.46 19.29
N ARG A 263 9.65 -9.49 19.76
CA ARG A 263 9.14 -8.25 20.37
C ARG A 263 8.26 -7.46 19.39
N ARG A 264 8.55 -7.54 18.10
CA ARG A 264 7.79 -6.91 17.01
C ARG A 264 6.60 -7.74 16.54
N ARG A 265 6.10 -8.66 17.36
CA ARG A 265 4.99 -9.56 17.03
C ARG A 265 5.30 -10.49 15.84
N GLY A 266 6.58 -10.72 15.56
CA GLY A 266 7.02 -11.60 14.49
C GLY A 266 6.85 -13.06 14.84
N ILE A 267 6.55 -13.87 13.82
CA ILE A 267 6.49 -15.33 13.90
C ILE A 267 7.71 -15.87 13.18
N ILE A 268 8.61 -16.53 13.89
CA ILE A 268 9.79 -17.16 13.29
C ILE A 268 9.36 -18.41 12.53
N LEU A 269 9.68 -18.46 11.24
CA LEU A 269 9.36 -19.57 10.33
C LEU A 269 10.49 -20.60 10.24
N GLY A 270 11.74 -20.12 10.29
CA GLY A 270 12.92 -20.99 10.16
C GLY A 270 14.21 -20.26 10.49
N MET A 271 15.25 -21.07 10.74
CA MET A 271 16.62 -20.62 10.96
C MET A 271 17.54 -21.59 10.22
N ASP A 272 18.30 -21.06 9.27
CA ASP A 272 19.15 -21.87 8.41
C ASP A 272 20.61 -21.40 8.49
N ASP A 273 21.53 -22.36 8.32
CA ASP A 273 22.96 -22.10 8.22
C ASP A 273 23.32 -21.75 6.77
N ILE A 274 23.91 -20.58 6.57
CA ILE A 274 24.40 -20.15 5.27
C ILE A 274 25.91 -19.85 5.33
N THR A 275 26.55 -19.75 4.19
CA THR A 275 28.02 -19.50 4.10
C THR A 275 28.44 -18.19 4.76
N SER A 276 27.55 -17.21 4.86
CA SER A 276 27.81 -15.87 5.44
C SER A 276 27.35 -15.72 6.88
N GLY A 277 26.77 -16.78 7.51
CA GLY A 277 26.26 -16.73 8.88
C GLY A 277 24.99 -17.53 9.08
N LYS A 278 24.06 -17.00 9.85
CA LYS A 278 22.74 -17.56 10.10
C LYS A 278 21.66 -16.74 9.39
N GLU A 279 20.73 -17.42 8.74
CA GLU A 279 19.56 -16.80 8.15
C GLU A 279 18.34 -17.05 9.04
N VAL A 280 17.64 -15.99 9.43
CA VAL A 280 16.41 -16.05 10.22
C VAL A 280 15.26 -15.59 9.34
N SER A 281 14.33 -16.49 9.03
CA SER A 281 13.12 -16.20 8.28
C SER A 281 11.93 -16.01 9.22
N SER A 282 11.17 -14.96 9.05
CA SER A 282 10.03 -14.60 9.90
C SER A 282 8.93 -13.87 9.14
N GLU A 283 7.72 -13.88 9.72
CA GLU A 283 6.60 -13.04 9.31
C GLU A 283 6.34 -12.00 10.39
N VAL A 284 6.38 -10.71 10.01
CA VAL A 284 6.25 -9.59 10.94
C VAL A 284 5.26 -8.57 10.39
N PRO A 285 4.36 -8.01 11.23
CA PRO A 285 3.48 -6.93 10.81
C PRO A 285 4.26 -5.72 10.27
N LEU A 286 3.82 -5.18 9.12
CA LEU A 286 4.49 -4.02 8.50
C LEU A 286 4.60 -2.84 9.47
N ALA A 287 3.58 -2.61 10.30
CA ALA A 287 3.57 -1.53 11.29
C ALA A 287 4.77 -1.57 12.26
N GLU A 288 5.27 -2.78 12.55
CA GLU A 288 6.39 -2.99 13.48
C GLU A 288 7.76 -2.96 12.79
N MET A 289 7.78 -2.91 11.45
CA MET A 289 9.03 -2.94 10.67
C MET A 289 9.62 -1.56 10.40
N PHE A 290 8.87 -0.49 10.65
CA PHE A 290 9.41 0.86 10.48
C PHE A 290 10.57 1.13 11.45
N GLY A 291 11.72 1.51 10.90
CA GLY A 291 12.96 1.73 11.67
C GLY A 291 13.74 0.46 12.02
N TYR A 292 13.26 -0.74 11.63
CA TYR A 292 13.91 -2.00 11.96
C TYR A 292 15.36 -2.08 11.52
N ALA A 293 15.71 -1.60 10.32
CA ALA A 293 17.07 -1.65 9.81
C ALA A 293 18.06 -0.83 10.68
N THR A 294 17.61 0.30 11.23
CA THR A 294 18.40 1.12 12.16
C THR A 294 18.59 0.42 13.50
N ASP A 295 17.51 -0.16 14.04
CA ASP A 295 17.56 -0.92 15.29
C ASP A 295 18.46 -2.15 15.16
N LEU A 296 18.34 -2.89 14.05
CA LEU A 296 19.19 -4.05 13.75
C LEU A 296 20.67 -3.68 13.73
N ARG A 297 21.05 -2.62 13.01
CA ARG A 297 22.43 -2.13 12.97
C ARG A 297 22.94 -1.73 14.35
N SER A 298 22.12 -1.08 15.15
CA SER A 298 22.49 -0.68 16.51
C SER A 298 22.72 -1.87 17.43
N GLN A 299 21.95 -2.95 17.27
CA GLN A 299 22.06 -4.17 18.08
C GLN A 299 23.23 -5.06 17.65
N THR A 300 23.61 -5.03 16.38
CA THR A 300 24.63 -5.90 15.79
C THR A 300 25.95 -5.20 15.50
N GLN A 301 26.13 -3.98 16.01
CA GLN A 301 27.33 -3.16 15.81
C GLN A 301 27.64 -2.83 14.32
N GLY A 302 26.60 -2.81 13.48
CA GLY A 302 26.70 -2.51 12.04
C GLY A 302 26.60 -3.77 11.21
#